data_a06436bb6b205018a51b2527832a0dd3
#
_entry.id   a06436bb6b205018a51b2527832a0dd3
#
_cell.length_a   1.000
_cell.length_b   1.000
_cell.length_c   1.000
_cell.angle_alpha   90.00
_cell.angle_beta   90.00
_cell.angle_gamma   90.00
#
_symmetry.space_group_name_H-M   'P 1'
#
loop_
_entity.id
_entity.type
_entity.pdbx_description
1 polymer ?
#
loop_
_entity_poly.entity_id
_entity_poly.type
_entity_poly.pdbx_seq_one_letter_code
_entity_poly.pdbx_strand_id
1 'polypeptide(L)'
;MIRRAALLAVAATHVLAGTSLAGGKPGYPDRVTWNGLSWQVKTSTAAVGPGPNIFSKANVSVDGSGFLHLRIAKDASNRWTTSEVIAPTSYGYGTYTFTVATPLDTFDPNVVLGLFTWSDKAPYAHREIDFEAARWGNASDPTNAQFVVQPYNLANHLVRFTNPGLVRTAQQFTWGAGQVSFVSTRLDTGAIVFQYVYTGVDVPKPGDERVHLNLWLFAGAAPTNGAPVEVVVEKFEFAA
;
A
#
# COMPACT_ATOMS: atom_id res chain seq x y z
N MET A 1 35.00 -22.37 10.55
CA MET A 1 34.39 -21.16 11.19
C MET A 1 33.50 -20.51 10.18
N ILE A 2 32.20 -20.80 10.25
CA ILE A 2 31.20 -20.26 9.33
C ILE A 2 30.63 -18.99 10.00
N ARG A 3 30.96 -17.82 9.45
CA ARG A 3 30.39 -16.55 9.90
C ARG A 3 28.92 -16.49 9.44
N ARG A 4 28.01 -16.57 10.38
CA ARG A 4 26.58 -16.27 10.14
C ARG A 4 26.48 -14.77 9.88
N ALA A 5 26.16 -14.40 8.65
CA ALA A 5 25.70 -13.05 8.34
C ALA A 5 24.36 -12.84 9.01
N ALA A 6 24.32 -11.93 9.97
CA ALA A 6 23.07 -11.47 10.55
C ALA A 6 22.36 -10.64 9.48
N LEU A 7 21.25 -11.16 8.94
CA LEU A 7 20.30 -10.38 8.15
C LEU A 7 19.70 -9.34 9.10
N LEU A 8 20.12 -8.08 8.98
CA LEU A 8 19.37 -6.97 9.57
C LEU A 8 18.07 -6.87 8.79
N ALA A 9 17.00 -7.42 9.35
CA ALA A 9 15.66 -7.08 8.93
C ALA A 9 15.47 -5.60 9.27
N VAL A 10 15.47 -4.74 8.26
CA VAL A 10 15.02 -3.35 8.40
C VAL A 10 13.53 -3.44 8.65
N ALA A 11 13.17 -3.40 9.92
CA ALA A 11 11.79 -3.32 10.35
C ALA A 11 11.22 -2.02 9.79
N ALA A 12 10.33 -2.12 8.81
CA ALA A 12 9.43 -1.03 8.48
C ALA A 12 8.58 -0.79 9.73
N THR A 13 9.00 0.17 10.57
CA THR A 13 8.16 0.65 11.65
C THR A 13 6.99 1.38 11.00
N HIS A 14 5.93 0.63 10.72
CA HIS A 14 4.62 1.23 10.70
C HIS A 14 4.47 1.82 12.11
N VAL A 15 4.63 3.13 12.21
CA VAL A 15 4.29 3.84 13.44
C VAL A 15 2.80 3.63 13.60
N LEU A 16 2.48 2.56 14.33
CA LEU A 16 1.15 2.38 14.89
C LEU A 16 0.72 3.74 15.42
N ALA A 17 -0.48 4.14 15.08
CA ALA A 17 -1.14 5.31 15.58
C ALA A 17 -1.00 5.42 17.11
N GLY A 18 0.05 6.07 17.59
CA GLY A 18 0.36 6.11 19.02
C GLY A 18 1.19 7.30 19.46
N THR A 19 1.85 7.99 18.54
CA THR A 19 2.44 9.28 18.84
C THR A 19 1.70 10.36 18.08
N SER A 20 0.78 11.03 18.74
CA SER A 20 0.22 12.30 18.29
C SER A 20 1.37 13.27 18.04
N LEU A 21 1.86 13.31 16.80
CA LEU A 21 2.56 14.49 16.33
C LEU A 21 1.54 15.63 16.43
N ALA A 22 1.82 16.62 17.22
CA ALA A 22 0.97 17.80 17.41
C ALA A 22 0.70 18.45 16.05
N GLY A 23 -0.43 18.15 15.42
CA GLY A 23 -0.81 18.75 14.16
C GLY A 23 -1.76 17.87 13.36
N GLY A 24 -2.99 18.13 13.33
CA GLY A 24 -3.97 17.73 12.34
C GLY A 24 -4.41 16.24 12.36
N LYS A 25 -5.71 16.05 12.47
CA LYS A 25 -6.33 14.76 12.10
C LYS A 25 -6.46 14.69 10.59
N PRO A 26 -6.30 13.51 9.95
CA PRO A 26 -6.68 13.35 8.56
C PRO A 26 -8.17 13.65 8.40
N GLY A 27 -8.53 14.27 7.28
CA GLY A 27 -9.91 14.50 6.87
C GLY A 27 -10.24 13.74 5.60
N TYR A 28 -11.53 13.48 5.38
CA TYR A 28 -12.02 12.77 4.21
C TYR A 28 -13.18 13.53 3.53
N PRO A 29 -13.06 14.85 3.33
CA PRO A 29 -14.16 15.65 2.80
C PRO A 29 -14.39 15.43 1.31
N ASP A 30 -13.36 15.02 0.60
CA ASP A 30 -13.34 14.91 -0.86
C ASP A 30 -13.65 13.48 -1.30
N ARG A 31 -14.12 13.37 -2.54
CA ARG A 31 -14.46 12.12 -3.23
C ARG A 31 -13.89 12.10 -4.62
N VAL A 32 -13.60 10.91 -5.12
CA VAL A 32 -13.34 10.62 -6.53
C VAL A 32 -14.18 9.44 -6.95
N THR A 33 -14.80 9.55 -8.14
CA THR A 33 -15.51 8.41 -8.72
C THR A 33 -14.52 7.57 -9.51
N TRP A 34 -14.28 6.35 -9.06
CA TRP A 34 -13.41 5.41 -9.73
C TRP A 34 -14.00 4.01 -9.67
N ASN A 35 -13.90 3.29 -10.79
CA ASN A 35 -14.40 1.90 -10.90
C ASN A 35 -15.89 1.77 -10.50
N GLY A 36 -16.70 2.79 -10.85
CA GLY A 36 -18.12 2.84 -10.51
C GLY A 36 -18.46 3.15 -9.05
N LEU A 37 -17.46 3.39 -8.20
CA LEU A 37 -17.61 3.65 -6.77
C LEU A 37 -17.15 5.07 -6.40
N SER A 38 -17.75 5.61 -5.32
CA SER A 38 -17.38 6.93 -4.77
C SER A 38 -16.34 6.76 -3.65
N TRP A 39 -15.06 6.83 -4.00
CA TRP A 39 -13.95 6.69 -3.07
C TRP A 39 -13.72 7.96 -2.26
N GLN A 40 -13.44 7.82 -0.97
CA GLN A 40 -12.98 8.93 -0.13
C GLN A 40 -11.53 9.27 -0.46
N VAL A 41 -11.19 10.56 -0.42
CA VAL A 41 -9.81 11.02 -0.59
C VAL A 41 -9.32 11.55 0.75
N LYS A 42 -8.19 11.01 1.22
CA LYS A 42 -7.53 11.46 2.45
C LYS A 42 -6.85 12.80 2.22
N THR A 43 -7.05 13.72 3.16
CA THR A 43 -6.38 15.03 3.19
C THR A 43 -5.87 15.33 4.59
N SER A 44 -4.78 16.09 4.70
CA SER A 44 -4.29 16.58 5.98
C SER A 44 -3.56 17.92 5.83
N THR A 45 -3.65 18.77 6.83
CA THR A 45 -2.94 20.05 6.87
C THR A 45 -1.54 19.93 7.48
N ALA A 46 -1.31 18.86 8.22
CA ALA A 46 -0.05 18.52 8.86
C ALA A 46 0.29 17.05 8.59
N ALA A 47 1.50 16.64 8.97
CA ALA A 47 1.97 15.28 8.79
C ALA A 47 1.16 14.29 9.65
N VAL A 48 0.71 13.20 9.00
CA VAL A 48 -0.03 12.07 9.60
C VAL A 48 0.50 10.75 9.04
N GLY A 49 0.11 9.63 9.66
CA GLY A 49 0.50 8.29 9.20
C GLY A 49 -0.16 7.86 7.86
N PRO A 50 0.46 6.92 7.13
CA PRO A 50 1.75 6.30 7.41
C PRO A 50 2.93 7.27 7.27
N GLY A 51 4.00 7.05 8.04
CA GLY A 51 5.15 7.98 8.12
C GLY A 51 4.74 9.37 8.59
N PRO A 52 5.58 10.41 8.51
CA PRO A 52 5.15 11.80 8.62
C PRO A 52 4.80 12.36 7.22
N ASN A 53 3.63 12.02 6.66
CA ASN A 53 3.20 12.46 5.34
C ASN A 53 2.05 13.47 5.39
N ILE A 54 2.01 14.41 4.44
CA ILE A 54 0.89 15.33 4.21
C ILE A 54 0.11 14.80 3.01
N PHE A 55 -1.17 14.50 3.20
CA PHE A 55 -2.03 14.00 2.14
C PHE A 55 -2.80 15.13 1.46
N SER A 56 -2.90 15.07 0.12
CA SER A 56 -3.55 16.11 -0.69
C SER A 56 -4.45 15.51 -1.77
N LYS A 57 -5.66 16.04 -1.88
CA LYS A 57 -6.57 15.68 -2.98
C LYS A 57 -6.04 16.05 -4.36
N ALA A 58 -5.14 17.03 -4.45
CA ALA A 58 -4.52 17.43 -5.73
C ALA A 58 -3.68 16.30 -6.35
N ASN A 59 -3.30 15.32 -5.52
CA ASN A 59 -2.53 14.15 -5.93
C ASN A 59 -3.40 12.94 -6.34
N VAL A 60 -4.73 13.12 -6.42
CA VAL A 60 -5.66 12.05 -6.79
C VAL A 60 -6.50 12.53 -7.97
N SER A 61 -6.53 11.74 -9.03
CA SER A 61 -7.42 12.00 -10.19
C SER A 61 -7.82 10.69 -10.88
N VAL A 62 -8.86 10.74 -11.69
CA VAL A 62 -9.24 9.67 -12.61
C VAL A 62 -9.19 10.26 -14.01
N ASP A 63 -8.54 9.55 -14.94
CA ASP A 63 -8.39 10.01 -16.33
C ASP A 63 -9.59 9.64 -17.21
N GLY A 64 -9.51 10.02 -18.49
CA GLY A 64 -10.56 9.74 -19.48
C GLY A 64 -10.73 8.24 -19.83
N SER A 65 -9.77 7.40 -19.47
CA SER A 65 -9.83 5.95 -19.59
C SER A 65 -10.45 5.29 -18.35
N GLY A 66 -10.71 6.07 -17.31
CA GLY A 66 -11.24 5.60 -16.04
C GLY A 66 -10.16 5.06 -15.10
N PHE A 67 -8.88 5.35 -15.32
CA PHE A 67 -7.78 4.89 -14.47
C PHE A 67 -7.52 5.87 -13.34
N LEU A 68 -7.25 5.31 -12.15
CA LEU A 68 -6.90 6.09 -10.96
C LEU A 68 -5.42 6.47 -11.00
N HIS A 69 -5.14 7.75 -10.81
CA HIS A 69 -3.81 8.30 -10.65
C HIS A 69 -3.57 8.70 -9.21
N LEU A 70 -2.56 8.11 -8.59
CA LEU A 70 -2.03 8.48 -7.29
C LEU A 70 -0.68 9.14 -7.48
N ARG A 71 -0.45 10.30 -6.84
CA ARG A 71 0.79 11.07 -7.02
C ARG A 71 1.46 11.40 -5.70
N ILE A 72 2.76 11.60 -5.79
CA ILE A 72 3.59 12.31 -4.82
C ILE A 72 4.12 13.54 -5.54
N ALA A 73 3.76 14.73 -5.09
CA ALA A 73 4.16 15.98 -5.71
C ALA A 73 4.33 17.09 -4.67
N LYS A 74 5.02 18.15 -5.04
CA LYS A 74 5.13 19.33 -4.20
C LYS A 74 3.90 20.22 -4.34
N ASP A 75 3.43 20.74 -3.22
CA ASP A 75 2.37 21.75 -3.18
C ASP A 75 2.91 23.16 -3.50
N ALA A 76 2.02 24.15 -3.51
CA ALA A 76 2.37 25.55 -3.76
C ALA A 76 3.37 26.14 -2.73
N SER A 77 3.51 25.50 -1.58
CA SER A 77 4.48 25.84 -0.53
C SER A 77 5.79 25.05 -0.63
N ASN A 78 6.00 24.34 -1.76
CA ASN A 78 7.17 23.48 -2.01
C ASN A 78 7.33 22.31 -1.03
N ARG A 79 6.24 21.88 -0.37
CA ARG A 79 6.22 20.72 0.51
C ARG A 79 5.80 19.49 -0.27
N TRP A 80 6.47 18.36 -0.02
CA TRP A 80 6.02 17.08 -0.55
C TRP A 80 4.67 16.67 0.03
N THR A 81 3.76 16.29 -0.83
CA THR A 81 2.43 15.79 -0.47
C THR A 81 2.17 14.46 -1.19
N THR A 82 1.38 13.62 -0.57
CA THR A 82 1.12 12.23 -0.93
C THR A 82 -0.37 12.01 -1.21
N SER A 83 -0.77 10.79 -1.53
CA SER A 83 -2.15 10.47 -1.89
C SER A 83 -2.65 9.20 -1.20
N GLU A 84 -3.95 9.17 -0.89
CA GLU A 84 -4.66 7.98 -0.44
C GLU A 84 -6.14 8.07 -0.79
N VAL A 85 -6.68 6.95 -1.28
CA VAL A 85 -8.13 6.77 -1.49
C VAL A 85 -8.64 5.58 -0.69
N ILE A 86 -9.91 5.66 -0.27
CA ILE A 86 -10.53 4.70 0.63
C ILE A 86 -11.89 4.29 0.05
N ALA A 87 -12.11 3.00 -0.05
CA ALA A 87 -13.37 2.45 -0.53
C ALA A 87 -14.57 2.89 0.31
N PRO A 88 -15.77 3.01 -0.28
CA PRO A 88 -16.95 3.47 0.45
C PRO A 88 -17.47 2.47 1.47
N THR A 89 -17.15 1.18 1.32
CA THR A 89 -17.69 0.09 2.15
C THR A 89 -16.61 -0.95 2.48
N SER A 90 -16.90 -1.79 3.49
CA SER A 90 -16.18 -3.03 3.76
C SER A 90 -16.69 -4.14 2.84
N TYR A 91 -15.81 -5.07 2.47
CA TYR A 91 -16.13 -6.21 1.61
C TYR A 91 -16.06 -7.55 2.36
N GLY A 92 -15.24 -7.66 3.42
CA GLY A 92 -15.07 -8.89 4.19
C GLY A 92 -14.27 -9.98 3.47
N TYR A 93 -14.59 -11.23 3.75
CA TYR A 93 -13.95 -12.37 3.09
C TYR A 93 -14.21 -12.36 1.59
N GLY A 94 -13.18 -12.70 0.82
CA GLY A 94 -13.25 -12.75 -0.64
C GLY A 94 -11.90 -12.46 -1.30
N THR A 95 -11.93 -12.29 -2.60
CA THR A 95 -10.76 -12.04 -3.43
C THR A 95 -10.71 -10.57 -3.83
N TYR A 96 -9.61 -9.91 -3.48
CA TYR A 96 -9.28 -8.52 -3.77
C TYR A 96 -8.21 -8.49 -4.87
N THR A 97 -8.49 -7.84 -5.98
CA THR A 97 -7.57 -7.76 -7.12
C THR A 97 -7.35 -6.31 -7.51
N PHE A 98 -6.08 -5.92 -7.63
CA PHE A 98 -5.66 -4.59 -8.06
C PHE A 98 -4.82 -4.70 -9.34
N THR A 99 -5.27 -4.08 -10.41
CA THR A 99 -4.52 -4.00 -11.67
C THR A 99 -3.72 -2.73 -11.71
N VAL A 100 -2.38 -2.85 -11.69
CA VAL A 100 -1.45 -1.72 -11.66
C VAL A 100 -0.75 -1.60 -13.01
N ALA A 101 -0.91 -0.42 -13.66
CA ALA A 101 -0.30 -0.13 -14.96
C ALA A 101 1.18 0.28 -14.81
N THR A 102 1.51 1.00 -13.73
CA THR A 102 2.87 1.50 -13.49
C THR A 102 3.82 0.36 -13.15
N PRO A 103 5.00 0.26 -13.81
CA PRO A 103 6.05 -0.69 -13.40
C PRO A 103 6.54 -0.40 -11.97
N LEU A 104 6.45 -1.39 -11.09
CA LEU A 104 6.71 -1.23 -9.66
C LEU A 104 8.20 -1.34 -9.28
N ASP A 105 9.04 -1.85 -10.18
CA ASP A 105 10.49 -1.99 -9.95
C ASP A 105 11.26 -0.67 -10.07
N THR A 106 10.68 0.32 -10.73
CA THR A 106 11.30 1.64 -10.98
C THR A 106 11.12 2.62 -9.83
N PHE A 107 10.47 2.21 -8.75
CA PHE A 107 10.20 3.10 -7.63
C PHE A 107 11.48 3.58 -6.96
N ASP A 108 11.51 4.89 -6.66
CA ASP A 108 12.48 5.48 -5.76
C ASP A 108 12.49 4.74 -4.41
N PRO A 109 13.64 4.52 -3.78
CA PRO A 109 13.72 3.79 -2.51
C PRO A 109 12.83 4.33 -1.40
N ASN A 110 12.52 5.63 -1.43
CA ASN A 110 11.69 6.28 -0.42
C ASN A 110 10.19 6.22 -0.74
N VAL A 111 9.80 5.70 -1.91
CA VAL A 111 8.40 5.62 -2.35
C VAL A 111 7.78 4.29 -1.95
N VAL A 112 6.57 4.34 -1.42
CA VAL A 112 5.77 3.18 -1.04
C VAL A 112 4.39 3.28 -1.68
N LEU A 113 3.99 2.22 -2.40
CA LEU A 113 2.60 1.98 -2.80
C LEU A 113 2.02 0.92 -1.87
N GLY A 114 0.93 1.23 -1.19
CA GLY A 114 0.14 0.28 -0.41
C GLY A 114 -1.22 0.01 -1.08
N LEU A 115 -1.57 -1.27 -1.17
CA LEU A 115 -2.88 -1.77 -1.62
C LEU A 115 -3.37 -2.73 -0.53
N PHE A 116 -4.31 -2.30 0.31
CA PHE A 116 -4.54 -2.98 1.58
C PHE A 116 -5.96 -2.82 2.11
N THR A 117 -6.27 -3.58 3.17
CA THR A 117 -7.44 -3.37 4.01
C THR A 117 -7.03 -2.67 5.31
N TRP A 118 -7.91 -1.84 5.86
CA TRP A 118 -7.68 -1.15 7.13
C TRP A 118 -8.97 -0.85 7.86
N SER A 119 -8.94 -1.03 9.18
CA SER A 119 -9.96 -0.56 10.13
C SER A 119 -9.34 0.41 11.14
N ASP A 120 -10.05 1.50 11.45
CA ASP A 120 -9.65 2.40 12.55
C ASP A 120 -9.72 1.72 13.93
N LYS A 121 -10.36 0.53 14.02
CA LYS A 121 -10.44 -0.26 15.23
C LYS A 121 -9.27 -1.21 15.37
N ALA A 122 -8.65 -1.23 16.56
CA ALA A 122 -7.46 -2.00 16.87
C ALA A 122 -7.56 -3.55 16.79
N PRO A 123 -8.74 -4.24 16.97
CA PRO A 123 -8.78 -5.69 16.91
C PRO A 123 -8.20 -6.25 15.61
N TYR A 124 -7.47 -7.37 15.72
CA TYR A 124 -6.77 -8.05 14.62
C TYR A 124 -5.77 -7.14 13.90
N ALA A 125 -5.00 -6.35 14.66
CA ALA A 125 -4.04 -5.39 14.09
C ALA A 125 -4.67 -4.55 12.97
N HIS A 126 -5.82 -3.93 13.27
CA HIS A 126 -6.59 -3.09 12.34
C HIS A 126 -7.18 -3.85 11.13
N ARG A 127 -7.20 -5.18 11.13
CA ARG A 127 -7.64 -6.03 10.00
C ARG A 127 -6.85 -5.73 8.72
N GLU A 128 -5.57 -5.44 8.90
CA GLU A 128 -4.71 -5.00 7.81
C GLU A 128 -4.09 -6.20 7.11
N ILE A 129 -4.34 -6.27 5.80
CA ILE A 129 -3.77 -7.25 4.87
C ILE A 129 -3.23 -6.45 3.70
N ASP A 130 -1.93 -6.59 3.39
CA ASP A 130 -1.22 -5.68 2.51
C ASP A 130 -0.57 -6.38 1.33
N PHE A 131 -0.61 -5.73 0.18
CA PHE A 131 0.46 -5.69 -0.79
C PHE A 131 1.14 -4.34 -0.70
N GLU A 132 2.47 -4.33 -0.64
CA GLU A 132 3.24 -3.10 -0.69
C GLU A 132 4.40 -3.21 -1.70
N ALA A 133 4.54 -2.20 -2.57
CA ALA A 133 5.72 -2.02 -3.39
C ALA A 133 6.63 -0.97 -2.72
N ALA A 134 7.80 -1.40 -2.24
CA ALA A 134 8.73 -0.55 -1.48
C ALA A 134 10.12 -1.16 -1.35
N ARG A 135 11.13 -0.27 -1.25
CA ARG A 135 12.50 -0.60 -0.81
C ARG A 135 12.83 -0.04 0.58
N TRP A 136 11.89 0.62 1.22
CA TRP A 136 12.00 1.11 2.60
C TRP A 136 13.23 1.98 2.86
N GLY A 137 13.53 2.88 1.93
CA GLY A 137 14.70 3.77 1.98
C GLY A 137 16.03 3.11 1.61
N ASN A 138 16.06 1.82 1.31
CA ASN A 138 17.27 1.09 0.98
C ASN A 138 17.38 0.82 -0.54
N ALA A 139 18.13 1.65 -1.25
CA ALA A 139 18.35 1.49 -2.69
C ALA A 139 19.03 0.16 -3.06
N SER A 140 19.75 -0.46 -2.12
CA SER A 140 20.47 -1.73 -2.33
C SER A 140 19.63 -2.97 -2.01
N ASP A 141 18.37 -2.81 -1.54
CA ASP A 141 17.48 -3.94 -1.31
C ASP A 141 17.15 -4.62 -2.65
N PRO A 142 17.49 -5.89 -2.85
CA PRO A 142 17.16 -6.62 -4.07
C PRO A 142 15.67 -6.89 -4.21
N THR A 143 14.91 -6.83 -3.11
CA THR A 143 13.46 -6.96 -3.10
C THR A 143 12.79 -5.60 -3.17
N ASN A 144 11.66 -5.52 -3.86
CA ASN A 144 10.92 -4.28 -4.06
C ASN A 144 9.42 -4.39 -3.77
N ALA A 145 9.00 -5.53 -3.24
CA ALA A 145 7.60 -5.77 -2.87
C ALA A 145 7.50 -6.70 -1.65
N GLN A 146 6.33 -6.68 -1.02
CA GLN A 146 6.00 -7.59 0.08
C GLN A 146 4.50 -7.87 0.16
N PHE A 147 4.18 -9.04 0.74
CA PHE A 147 2.85 -9.37 1.25
C PHE A 147 2.89 -9.40 2.78
N VAL A 148 1.85 -8.91 3.42
CA VAL A 148 1.76 -8.84 4.87
C VAL A 148 0.37 -9.20 5.35
N VAL A 149 0.30 -9.94 6.45
CA VAL A 149 -0.87 -10.00 7.34
C VAL A 149 -0.41 -9.41 8.66
N GLN A 150 -0.98 -8.27 9.07
CA GLN A 150 -0.50 -7.60 10.27
C GLN A 150 -0.78 -8.39 11.57
N PRO A 151 0.10 -8.32 12.58
CA PRO A 151 1.30 -7.46 12.67
C PRO A 151 2.53 -8.10 12.01
N TYR A 152 3.21 -7.33 11.17
CA TYR A 152 4.33 -7.77 10.31
C TYR A 152 5.53 -8.38 11.05
N ASN A 153 5.69 -8.10 12.33
CA ASN A 153 6.83 -8.54 13.15
C ASN A 153 6.70 -9.95 13.73
N LEU A 154 5.59 -10.61 13.48
CA LEU A 154 5.40 -12.00 13.84
C LEU A 154 5.96 -12.94 12.75
N ALA A 155 6.30 -14.17 13.14
CA ALA A 155 6.87 -15.15 12.21
C ALA A 155 5.88 -15.46 11.08
N ASN A 156 6.36 -15.44 9.84
CA ASN A 156 5.59 -15.72 8.62
C ASN A 156 4.48 -14.71 8.28
N HIS A 157 4.36 -13.60 9.01
CA HIS A 157 3.37 -12.56 8.70
C HIS A 157 3.78 -11.67 7.53
N LEU A 158 5.06 -11.61 7.20
CA LEU A 158 5.62 -10.81 6.12
C LEU A 158 6.53 -11.67 5.24
N VAL A 159 6.36 -11.55 3.93
CA VAL A 159 7.26 -12.11 2.94
C VAL A 159 7.66 -11.07 1.91
N ARG A 160 8.97 -10.93 1.66
CA ARG A 160 9.50 -10.02 0.63
C ARG A 160 9.78 -10.77 -0.65
N PHE A 161 9.58 -10.09 -1.79
CA PHE A 161 9.87 -10.62 -3.11
C PHE A 161 10.28 -9.52 -4.10
N THR A 162 10.65 -9.91 -5.31
CA THR A 162 11.00 -8.98 -6.39
C THR A 162 9.90 -8.99 -7.44
N ASN A 163 9.22 -7.85 -7.60
CA ASN A 163 8.38 -7.59 -8.76
C ASN A 163 9.28 -7.29 -9.97
N PRO A 164 9.07 -7.93 -11.11
CA PRO A 164 9.87 -7.69 -12.31
C PRO A 164 9.58 -6.32 -12.91
N GLY A 165 10.58 -5.77 -13.61
CA GLY A 165 10.51 -4.49 -14.24
C GLY A 165 9.64 -4.39 -15.47
N LEU A 166 9.24 -3.14 -15.77
CA LEU A 166 8.65 -2.69 -17.05
C LEU A 166 7.36 -3.41 -17.48
N VAL A 167 6.62 -4.01 -16.53
CA VAL A 167 5.38 -4.73 -16.83
C VAL A 167 4.24 -4.29 -15.93
N ARG A 168 3.03 -4.33 -16.49
CA ARG A 168 1.78 -4.23 -15.73
C ARG A 168 1.59 -5.49 -14.91
N THR A 169 1.10 -5.34 -13.69
CA THR A 169 0.89 -6.47 -12.77
C THR A 169 -0.50 -6.45 -12.15
N ALA A 170 -1.03 -7.63 -11.84
CA ALA A 170 -2.15 -7.77 -10.93
C ALA A 170 -1.63 -8.23 -9.57
N GLN A 171 -2.03 -7.51 -8.53
CA GLN A 171 -1.78 -7.86 -7.14
C GLN A 171 -3.08 -8.36 -6.54
N GLN A 172 -3.05 -9.57 -6.01
CA GLN A 172 -4.26 -10.22 -5.50
C GLN A 172 -4.02 -10.80 -4.12
N PHE A 173 -5.03 -10.67 -3.24
CA PHE A 173 -5.14 -11.54 -2.09
C PHE A 173 -6.56 -12.10 -1.96
N THR A 174 -6.64 -13.36 -1.57
CA THR A 174 -7.89 -14.04 -1.21
C THR A 174 -7.90 -14.25 0.30
N TRP A 175 -8.81 -13.57 0.95
CA TRP A 175 -8.97 -13.59 2.40
C TRP A 175 -10.11 -14.52 2.77
N GLY A 176 -9.82 -15.54 3.56
CA GLY A 176 -10.77 -16.51 4.10
C GLY A 176 -10.57 -16.73 5.61
N ALA A 177 -11.46 -17.50 6.20
CA ALA A 177 -11.36 -17.84 7.61
C ALA A 177 -10.07 -18.66 7.87
N GLY A 178 -9.14 -18.09 8.65
CA GLY A 178 -7.89 -18.74 9.03
C GLY A 178 -6.82 -18.80 7.93
N GLN A 179 -7.03 -18.16 6.77
CA GLN A 179 -6.09 -18.15 5.65
C GLN A 179 -6.16 -16.87 4.84
N VAL A 180 -4.98 -16.40 4.39
CA VAL A 180 -4.85 -15.40 3.33
C VAL A 180 -3.90 -15.93 2.27
N SER A 181 -4.35 -15.99 1.02
CA SER A 181 -3.52 -16.36 -0.13
C SER A 181 -3.20 -15.14 -0.95
N PHE A 182 -1.93 -14.96 -1.34
CA PHE A 182 -1.45 -13.83 -2.12
C PHE A 182 -0.88 -14.29 -3.45
N VAL A 183 -1.11 -13.54 -4.50
CA VAL A 183 -0.53 -13.77 -5.82
C VAL A 183 -0.20 -12.45 -6.50
N SER A 184 1.02 -12.32 -7.02
CA SER A 184 1.42 -11.28 -7.96
C SER A 184 1.57 -11.89 -9.34
N THR A 185 0.93 -11.30 -10.36
CA THR A 185 0.88 -11.85 -11.73
C THR A 185 1.29 -10.80 -12.74
N ARG A 186 2.09 -11.17 -13.72
CA ARG A 186 2.38 -10.36 -14.91
C ARG A 186 1.19 -10.39 -15.85
N LEU A 187 0.75 -9.24 -16.34
CA LEU A 187 -0.41 -9.16 -17.25
C LEU A 187 -0.07 -9.35 -18.72
N ASP A 188 1.21 -9.23 -19.09
CA ASP A 188 1.66 -9.45 -20.46
C ASP A 188 1.76 -10.94 -20.85
N THR A 189 2.08 -11.80 -19.87
CA THR A 189 2.27 -13.23 -20.08
C THR A 189 1.31 -14.12 -19.28
N GLY A 190 0.65 -13.56 -18.26
CA GLY A 190 -0.13 -14.32 -17.28
C GLY A 190 0.73 -15.09 -16.27
N ALA A 191 2.05 -14.94 -16.30
CA ALA A 191 2.95 -15.67 -15.41
C ALA A 191 2.85 -15.16 -13.95
N ILE A 192 2.82 -16.10 -13.01
CA ILE A 192 2.93 -15.78 -11.59
C ILE A 192 4.34 -15.27 -11.32
N VAL A 193 4.44 -14.06 -10.71
CA VAL A 193 5.67 -13.46 -10.23
C VAL A 193 6.05 -14.07 -8.89
N PHE A 194 5.09 -14.08 -7.98
CA PHE A 194 5.25 -14.60 -6.64
C PHE A 194 3.89 -14.97 -6.06
N GLN A 195 3.88 -15.98 -5.21
CA GLN A 195 2.69 -16.38 -4.47
C GLN A 195 3.07 -16.75 -3.04
N TYR A 196 2.15 -16.52 -2.12
CA TYR A 196 2.34 -16.84 -0.71
C TYR A 196 1.00 -17.20 -0.07
N VAL A 197 1.01 -18.11 0.90
CA VAL A 197 -0.16 -18.46 1.70
C VAL A 197 0.21 -18.33 3.18
N TYR A 198 -0.52 -17.47 3.88
CA TYR A 198 -0.48 -17.37 5.32
C TYR A 198 -1.67 -18.13 5.92
N THR A 199 -1.41 -18.95 6.93
CA THR A 199 -2.45 -19.64 7.70
C THR A 199 -2.17 -19.45 9.19
N GLY A 200 -3.19 -19.04 9.94
CA GLY A 200 -3.03 -18.79 11.38
C GLY A 200 -4.37 -18.51 12.05
N VAL A 201 -4.38 -18.67 13.37
CA VAL A 201 -5.56 -18.36 14.22
C VAL A 201 -5.79 -16.85 14.35
N ASP A 202 -4.78 -16.08 14.02
CA ASP A 202 -4.70 -14.62 14.05
C ASP A 202 -5.00 -13.96 12.70
N VAL A 203 -5.30 -14.75 11.66
CA VAL A 203 -5.89 -14.20 10.42
C VAL A 203 -7.10 -13.36 10.80
N PRO A 204 -7.16 -12.09 10.34
CA PRO A 204 -8.26 -11.20 10.71
C PRO A 204 -9.63 -11.80 10.41
N LYS A 205 -10.59 -11.47 11.26
CA LYS A 205 -12.02 -11.68 10.95
C LYS A 205 -12.57 -10.37 10.38
N PRO A 206 -13.47 -10.43 9.37
CA PRO A 206 -14.09 -9.24 8.81
C PRO A 206 -14.80 -8.38 9.86
N GLY A 207 -14.89 -7.09 9.58
CA GLY A 207 -15.56 -6.10 10.43
C GLY A 207 -15.92 -4.86 9.64
N ASP A 208 -15.27 -3.75 9.96
CA ASP A 208 -15.47 -2.46 9.33
C ASP A 208 -14.25 -1.98 8.53
N GLU A 209 -13.32 -2.89 8.24
CA GLU A 209 -12.18 -2.59 7.38
C GLU A 209 -12.64 -2.16 5.99
N ARG A 210 -11.88 -1.26 5.39
CA ARG A 210 -12.12 -0.82 4.03
C ARG A 210 -10.86 -1.00 3.20
N VAL A 211 -11.02 -1.05 1.90
CA VAL A 211 -9.89 -1.05 0.98
C VAL A 211 -9.30 0.35 0.92
N HIS A 212 -7.99 0.42 1.05
CA HIS A 212 -7.17 1.62 0.92
C HIS A 212 -6.15 1.43 -0.20
N LEU A 213 -5.92 2.48 -0.96
CA LEU A 213 -4.80 2.58 -1.89
C LEU A 213 -4.06 3.87 -1.56
N ASN A 214 -2.78 3.77 -1.22
CA ASN A 214 -1.97 4.95 -0.93
C ASN A 214 -0.63 4.94 -1.68
N LEU A 215 -0.12 6.13 -1.93
CA LEU A 215 1.24 6.36 -2.42
C LEU A 215 1.87 7.40 -1.51
N TRP A 216 2.95 7.00 -0.79
CA TRP A 216 3.50 7.80 0.29
C TRP A 216 5.02 7.70 0.38
N LEU A 217 5.63 8.53 1.26
CA LEU A 217 7.07 8.64 1.44
C LEU A 217 7.50 7.98 2.74
N PHE A 218 8.34 6.95 2.64
CA PHE A 218 8.93 6.28 3.80
C PHE A 218 9.69 7.28 4.67
N ALA A 219 9.39 7.29 5.98
CA ALA A 219 9.93 8.25 6.95
C ALA A 219 9.73 9.73 6.55
N GLY A 220 8.83 10.04 5.62
CA GLY A 220 8.65 11.39 5.06
C GLY A 220 9.81 11.87 4.18
N ALA A 221 10.73 10.98 3.82
CA ALA A 221 11.90 11.33 3.02
C ALA A 221 11.50 11.59 1.57
N ALA A 222 11.92 12.72 1.00
CA ALA A 222 11.68 13.07 -0.39
C ALA A 222 12.21 11.99 -1.35
N PRO A 223 11.64 11.87 -2.57
CA PRO A 223 12.24 11.05 -3.61
C PRO A 223 13.70 11.46 -3.84
N THR A 224 14.60 10.49 -3.96
CA THR A 224 16.07 10.72 -4.02
C THR A 224 16.48 11.54 -5.23
N ASN A 225 15.72 11.43 -6.33
CA ASN A 225 15.91 12.21 -7.56
C ASN A 225 15.23 13.59 -7.55
N GLY A 226 14.46 13.90 -6.49
CA GLY A 226 13.70 15.15 -6.34
C GLY A 226 12.55 15.32 -7.34
N ALA A 227 12.19 14.27 -8.09
CA ALA A 227 11.10 14.31 -9.07
C ALA A 227 9.77 13.85 -8.48
N PRO A 228 8.63 14.35 -8.97
CA PRO A 228 7.31 13.80 -8.65
C PRO A 228 7.20 12.34 -9.06
N VAL A 229 6.36 11.59 -8.35
CA VAL A 229 6.08 10.18 -8.63
C VAL A 229 4.60 10.00 -8.93
N GLU A 230 4.28 9.14 -9.89
CA GLU A 230 2.91 8.77 -10.23
C GLU A 230 2.75 7.26 -10.33
N VAL A 231 1.65 6.78 -9.79
CA VAL A 231 1.18 5.41 -9.96
C VAL A 231 -0.20 5.44 -10.59
N VAL A 232 -0.38 4.62 -11.63
CA VAL A 232 -1.65 4.41 -12.31
C VAL A 232 -2.20 3.05 -11.95
N VAL A 233 -3.40 3.04 -11.37
CA VAL A 233 -4.16 1.83 -11.06
C VAL A 233 -5.36 1.76 -11.99
N GLU A 234 -5.40 0.72 -12.83
CA GLU A 234 -6.44 0.58 -13.83
C GLU A 234 -7.76 0.13 -13.24
N LYS A 235 -7.69 -0.81 -12.28
CA LYS A 235 -8.89 -1.47 -11.77
C LYS A 235 -8.70 -1.99 -10.35
N PHE A 236 -9.77 -1.95 -9.58
CA PHE A 236 -9.98 -2.74 -8.37
C PHE A 236 -11.19 -3.65 -8.59
N GLU A 237 -11.08 -4.91 -8.22
CA GLU A 237 -12.15 -5.90 -8.29
C GLU A 237 -12.25 -6.64 -6.96
N PHE A 238 -13.49 -6.94 -6.58
CA PHE A 238 -13.80 -7.80 -5.46
C PHE A 238 -14.73 -8.93 -5.91
N ALA A 239 -14.40 -10.15 -5.50
CA ALA A 239 -15.25 -11.35 -5.67
C ALA A 239 -15.41 -12.03 -4.30
N ALA A 240 -16.68 -12.24 -3.88
CA ALA A 240 -17.02 -12.91 -2.61
C ALA A 240 -16.81 -14.43 -2.70
#